data_b63e3572de781a9b8205bd2e78750573
#
_entry.id   b63e3572de781a9b8205bd2e78750573
#
_cell.length_a   1.000
_cell.length_b   1.000
_cell.length_c   1.000
_cell.angle_alpha   90.00
_cell.angle_beta   90.00
_cell.angle_gamma   90.00
#
_symmetry.space_group_name_H-M   'P 1'
#
loop_
_entity.id
_entity.type
_entity.pdbx_description
1 polymer ?
#
loop_
_entity_poly.entity_id
_entity_poly.type
_entity_poly.pdbx_seq_one_letter_code
_entity_poly.pdbx_strand_id
1 'polypeptide(L)'
;MKLKFIIVMAIAFSLASCGGDKPKNEAPEAKPEKEVETTNVSSDPMSNKGIGPISRVTLAEIDQTMVAEGEAIFKAKCTACHKISKKFIGPALKGITERRSPEWIMNMTMNPEEMIQKDPIAKVLLAEANGAPMANQNLTEEEARALLEYFRTKN
;
A
#
# COMPACT_ATOMS: atom_id res chain seq x y z
N MET A 1 2.52 -38.37 -44.98
CA MET A 1 3.55 -37.98 -45.95
C MET A 1 4.55 -37.08 -45.25
N LYS A 2 5.73 -37.62 -44.95
CA LYS A 2 7.06 -37.24 -45.43
C LYS A 2 7.37 -35.76 -45.13
N LEU A 3 8.43 -35.32 -44.42
CA LEU A 3 9.79 -35.81 -44.50
C LEU A 3 10.62 -35.17 -43.38
N LYS A 4 11.41 -35.98 -42.76
CA LYS A 4 12.54 -35.70 -41.87
C LYS A 4 13.55 -34.75 -42.55
N PHE A 5 14.18 -33.85 -41.81
CA PHE A 5 15.59 -33.55 -42.00
C PHE A 5 16.27 -33.24 -40.63
N ILE A 6 17.13 -34.18 -40.30
CA ILE A 6 18.16 -34.11 -39.26
C ILE A 6 19.36 -33.39 -39.91
N ILE A 7 19.90 -32.39 -39.28
CA ILE A 7 21.32 -32.04 -39.49
C ILE A 7 21.95 -31.87 -38.12
N VAL A 8 22.74 -32.86 -37.79
CA VAL A 8 23.80 -32.85 -36.75
C VAL A 8 25.01 -32.16 -37.36
N MET A 9 25.55 -31.18 -36.71
CA MET A 9 26.97 -30.79 -36.90
C MET A 9 27.58 -30.34 -35.61
N ALA A 10 28.36 -31.25 -35.04
CA ALA A 10 29.33 -31.04 -34.01
C ALA A 10 30.61 -30.49 -34.61
N ILE A 11 31.20 -29.45 -34.07
CA ILE A 11 32.64 -29.19 -34.19
C ILE A 11 33.17 -28.70 -32.85
N ALA A 12 34.26 -29.34 -32.50
CA ALA A 12 34.96 -29.30 -31.23
C ALA A 12 36.02 -28.18 -31.15
N PHE A 13 36.36 -27.87 -29.89
CA PHE A 13 37.70 -27.60 -29.39
C PHE A 13 38.50 -26.39 -29.91
N SER A 14 38.79 -25.46 -28.96
CA SER A 14 40.17 -25.01 -28.76
C SER A 14 40.32 -24.36 -27.38
N LEU A 15 41.13 -24.99 -26.53
CA LEU A 15 41.74 -24.46 -25.32
C LEU A 15 43.05 -23.69 -25.69
N ALA A 16 43.19 -22.48 -25.15
CA ALA A 16 44.49 -21.83 -24.92
C ALA A 16 44.20 -20.72 -23.93
N SER A 17 44.53 -20.78 -22.69
CA SER A 17 45.81 -20.69 -21.99
C SER A 17 46.36 -19.26 -21.86
N CYS A 18 46.39 -18.81 -20.60
CA CYS A 18 47.31 -17.93 -19.89
C CYS A 18 47.59 -16.51 -20.42
N GLY A 19 47.49 -15.55 -19.49
CA GLY A 19 48.18 -14.28 -19.52
C GLY A 19 47.59 -13.35 -18.46
N GLY A 20 48.24 -13.26 -17.28
CA GLY A 20 47.81 -12.32 -16.24
C GLY A 20 48.19 -10.90 -16.61
N ASP A 21 47.31 -10.01 -16.27
CA ASP A 21 47.66 -8.65 -15.81
C ASP A 21 46.48 -8.09 -15.05
N LYS A 22 46.75 -7.61 -13.84
CA LYS A 22 45.80 -6.89 -13.02
C LYS A 22 45.58 -5.48 -13.61
N PRO A 23 44.40 -5.06 -13.85
CA PRO A 23 44.04 -3.68 -13.74
C PRO A 23 43.23 -3.40 -12.48
N LYS A 24 43.80 -2.55 -11.69
CA LYS A 24 43.26 -1.48 -10.86
C LYS A 24 41.74 -1.43 -10.72
N ASN A 25 41.31 -1.66 -9.45
CA ASN A 25 39.96 -1.32 -8.97
C ASN A 25 39.61 0.14 -9.31
N GLU A 26 38.77 0.34 -10.28
CA GLU A 26 37.86 1.46 -10.34
C GLU A 26 36.50 0.95 -9.88
N ALA A 27 36.09 1.38 -8.68
CA ALA A 27 34.79 1.16 -8.15
C ALA A 27 33.76 1.82 -9.08
N PRO A 28 32.67 1.12 -9.47
CA PRO A 28 31.53 1.81 -10.06
C PRO A 28 30.93 2.74 -9.02
N GLU A 29 30.87 4.01 -9.38
CA GLU A 29 30.18 5.07 -8.69
C GLU A 29 28.75 4.60 -8.36
N ALA A 30 28.48 4.39 -7.07
CA ALA A 30 27.17 4.00 -6.57
C ALA A 30 26.21 5.15 -6.87
N LYS A 31 25.34 4.91 -7.83
CA LYS A 31 24.09 5.65 -8.00
C LYS A 31 23.39 5.72 -6.63
N PRO A 32 22.90 6.87 -6.19
CA PRO A 32 22.23 6.94 -4.90
C PRO A 32 21.04 6.00 -4.95
N GLU A 33 21.16 4.91 -4.22
CA GLU A 33 20.07 4.00 -3.88
C GLU A 33 19.06 4.85 -3.11
N LYS A 34 17.91 5.04 -3.69
CA LYS A 34 16.78 5.69 -3.07
C LYS A 34 16.52 4.93 -1.78
N GLU A 35 16.87 5.53 -0.67
CA GLU A 35 16.66 5.01 0.67
C GLU A 35 15.18 4.62 0.77
N VAL A 36 14.92 3.32 0.72
CA VAL A 36 13.60 2.77 1.02
C VAL A 36 13.41 3.04 2.49
N GLU A 37 12.72 4.12 2.79
CA GLU A 37 12.25 4.43 4.13
C GLU A 37 11.49 3.20 4.62
N THR A 38 12.14 2.42 5.47
CA THR A 38 11.51 1.30 6.16
C THR A 38 10.40 1.90 7.01
N THR A 39 9.21 1.93 6.45
CA THR A 39 8.01 2.32 7.19
C THR A 39 7.94 1.41 8.41
N ASN A 40 8.11 2.00 9.60
CA ASN A 40 7.96 1.32 10.87
C ASN A 40 6.48 0.92 11.01
N VAL A 41 6.15 -0.25 10.46
CA VAL A 41 4.81 -0.83 10.57
C VAL A 41 4.66 -1.37 11.98
N SER A 42 4.20 -0.53 12.89
CA SER A 42 3.94 -0.90 14.27
C SER A 42 2.66 -1.73 14.38
N SER A 43 2.66 -2.71 15.29
CA SER A 43 1.43 -3.42 15.70
C SER A 43 0.56 -2.59 16.65
N ASP A 44 1.10 -1.54 17.25
CA ASP A 44 0.31 -0.58 18.03
C ASP A 44 -0.57 0.26 17.09
N PRO A 45 -1.90 0.20 17.27
CA PRO A 45 -2.85 0.80 16.34
C PRO A 45 -2.73 2.32 16.17
N MET A 46 -2.27 3.03 17.20
CA MET A 46 -2.20 4.49 17.18
C MET A 46 -0.84 5.01 16.70
N SER A 47 0.21 4.21 16.81
CA SER A 47 1.54 4.55 16.27
C SER A 47 1.77 3.99 14.87
N ASN A 48 0.96 3.03 14.44
CA ASN A 48 1.01 2.49 13.08
C ASN A 48 0.45 3.52 12.08
N LYS A 49 1.25 3.90 11.11
CA LYS A 49 0.87 4.82 10.04
C LYS A 49 0.34 4.12 8.78
N GLY A 50 0.41 2.80 8.75
CA GLY A 50 0.09 2.02 7.57
C GLY A 50 1.17 2.10 6.48
N ILE A 51 0.77 1.69 5.28
CA ILE A 51 1.62 1.64 4.08
C ILE A 51 0.95 2.44 2.98
N GLY A 52 1.63 3.46 2.50
CA GLY A 52 1.10 4.35 1.46
C GLY A 52 1.81 5.70 1.45
N PRO A 53 1.29 6.65 0.68
CA PRO A 53 1.95 7.94 0.47
C PRO A 53 1.89 8.87 1.68
N ILE A 54 0.99 8.61 2.64
CA ILE A 54 0.76 9.52 3.77
C ILE A 54 1.70 9.18 4.92
N SER A 55 2.70 10.00 5.15
CA SER A 55 3.69 9.84 6.22
C SER A 55 3.39 10.70 7.46
N ARG A 56 2.64 11.78 7.29
CA ARG A 56 2.27 12.73 8.36
C ARG A 56 0.96 13.42 8.05
N VAL A 57 0.09 13.51 9.06
CA VAL A 57 -1.14 14.30 9.03
C VAL A 57 -1.12 15.29 10.19
N THR A 58 -1.34 16.56 9.89
CA THR A 58 -1.55 17.59 10.93
C THR A 58 -3.05 17.85 11.05
N LEU A 59 -3.60 17.59 12.23
CA LEU A 59 -5.01 17.84 12.54
C LEU A 59 -5.13 19.21 13.21
N ALA A 60 -6.00 20.04 12.65
CA ALA A 60 -6.49 21.28 13.27
C ALA A 60 -7.90 21.06 13.84
N GLU A 61 -8.65 22.13 14.09
CA GLU A 61 -10.08 22.05 14.34
C GLU A 61 -10.80 21.40 13.15
N ILE A 62 -11.96 20.79 13.41
CA ILE A 62 -12.72 20.10 12.38
C ILE A 62 -13.22 21.09 11.32
N ASP A 63 -12.84 20.89 10.07
CA ASP A 63 -13.29 21.68 8.93
C ASP A 63 -14.63 21.17 8.43
N GLN A 64 -15.67 21.96 8.59
CA GLN A 64 -17.04 21.59 8.22
C GLN A 64 -17.24 21.46 6.71
N THR A 65 -16.45 22.15 5.89
CA THR A 65 -16.48 22.01 4.44
C THR A 65 -15.94 20.64 4.05
N MET A 66 -14.77 20.25 4.59
CA MET A 66 -14.22 18.91 4.38
C MET A 66 -15.12 17.81 4.95
N VAL A 67 -15.83 18.05 6.06
CA VAL A 67 -16.81 17.09 6.60
C VAL A 67 -17.92 16.83 5.60
N ALA A 68 -18.48 17.89 4.99
CA ALA A 68 -19.55 17.73 4.01
C ALA A 68 -19.08 17.00 2.74
N GLU A 69 -17.88 17.31 2.26
CA GLU A 69 -17.24 16.63 1.13
C GLU A 69 -16.98 15.15 1.45
N GLY A 70 -16.38 14.87 2.62
CA GLY A 70 -16.12 13.51 3.09
C GLY A 70 -17.39 12.69 3.25
N GLU A 71 -18.48 13.29 3.72
CA GLU A 71 -19.77 12.62 3.78
C GLU A 71 -20.31 12.26 2.40
N ALA A 72 -20.17 13.15 1.42
CA ALA A 72 -20.57 12.89 0.05
C ALA A 72 -19.75 11.76 -0.58
N ILE A 73 -18.43 11.77 -0.39
CA ILE A 73 -17.52 10.70 -0.85
C ILE A 73 -17.88 9.37 -0.16
N PHE A 74 -18.10 9.37 1.16
CA PHE A 74 -18.49 8.17 1.89
C PHE A 74 -19.79 7.58 1.35
N LYS A 75 -20.81 8.41 1.11
CA LYS A 75 -22.09 7.97 0.54
C LYS A 75 -21.91 7.34 -0.84
N ALA A 76 -21.10 7.95 -1.68
CA ALA A 76 -20.92 7.52 -3.07
C ALA A 76 -20.04 6.28 -3.21
N LYS A 77 -18.94 6.20 -2.45
CA LYS A 77 -17.88 5.22 -2.70
C LYS A 77 -17.76 4.13 -1.62
N CYS A 78 -18.28 4.34 -0.38
CA CYS A 78 -17.99 3.47 0.75
C CYS A 78 -19.20 2.69 1.27
N THR A 79 -20.42 3.21 1.10
CA THR A 79 -21.63 2.64 1.73
C THR A 79 -22.04 1.27 1.21
N ALA A 80 -21.55 0.85 0.05
CA ALA A 80 -21.73 -0.49 -0.47
C ALA A 80 -21.16 -1.56 0.47
N CYS A 81 -20.01 -1.26 1.14
CA CYS A 81 -19.30 -2.20 1.99
C CYS A 81 -19.23 -1.78 3.47
N HIS A 82 -19.33 -0.49 3.78
CA HIS A 82 -19.17 0.04 5.14
C HIS A 82 -20.44 0.72 5.66
N LYS A 83 -20.66 0.59 6.96
CA LYS A 83 -21.65 1.35 7.73
C LYS A 83 -20.94 2.04 8.89
N ILE A 84 -21.43 3.22 9.31
CA ILE A 84 -20.84 3.92 10.45
C ILE A 84 -21.00 3.11 11.73
N SER A 85 -22.22 2.69 12.06
CA SER A 85 -22.57 2.17 13.38
C SER A 85 -22.50 0.65 13.52
N LYS A 86 -22.31 -0.10 12.44
CA LYS A 86 -22.32 -1.58 12.48
C LYS A 86 -21.41 -2.19 11.42
N LYS A 87 -20.89 -3.38 11.72
CA LYS A 87 -20.22 -4.22 10.72
C LYS A 87 -21.21 -4.56 9.60
N PHE A 88 -20.73 -4.54 8.37
CA PHE A 88 -21.45 -5.01 7.18
C PHE A 88 -20.53 -5.96 6.39
N ILE A 89 -20.07 -5.64 5.20
CA ILE A 89 -18.98 -6.39 4.57
C ILE A 89 -17.67 -6.01 5.26
N GLY A 90 -17.36 -4.72 5.32
CA GLY A 90 -16.26 -4.19 6.09
C GLY A 90 -16.62 -3.87 7.56
N PRO A 91 -15.64 -3.47 8.37
CA PRO A 91 -15.85 -3.10 9.77
C PRO A 91 -16.72 -1.83 9.91
N ALA A 92 -17.32 -1.67 11.10
CA ALA A 92 -17.96 -0.42 11.50
C ALA A 92 -16.92 0.71 11.62
N LEU A 93 -17.29 1.91 11.18
CA LEU A 93 -16.37 3.05 11.14
C LEU A 93 -16.58 4.07 12.27
N LYS A 94 -17.63 3.91 13.09
CA LYS A 94 -17.81 4.74 14.31
C LYS A 94 -16.58 4.61 15.20
N GLY A 95 -16.02 5.74 15.66
CA GLY A 95 -14.84 5.79 16.51
C GLY A 95 -13.55 5.30 15.85
N ILE A 96 -13.46 5.28 14.52
CA ILE A 96 -12.26 4.79 13.82
C ILE A 96 -11.03 5.66 14.14
N THR A 97 -11.21 6.95 14.36
CA THR A 97 -10.14 7.90 14.69
C THR A 97 -9.61 7.75 16.12
N GLU A 98 -10.32 7.00 16.98
CA GLU A 98 -9.86 6.62 18.32
C GLU A 98 -9.10 5.27 18.30
N ARG A 99 -9.18 4.53 17.22
CA ARG A 99 -8.58 3.19 17.07
C ARG A 99 -7.44 3.11 16.07
N ARG A 100 -7.25 4.15 15.26
CA ARG A 100 -6.24 4.17 14.18
C ARG A 100 -5.67 5.58 14.03
N SER A 101 -4.41 5.68 13.69
CA SER A 101 -3.79 6.96 13.36
C SER A 101 -4.44 7.59 12.12
N PRO A 102 -4.43 8.91 12.01
CA PRO A 102 -4.90 9.62 10.82
C PRO A 102 -4.23 9.13 9.53
N GLU A 103 -2.92 8.92 9.59
CA GLU A 103 -2.13 8.41 8.47
C GLU A 103 -2.57 7.02 8.04
N TRP A 104 -2.81 6.12 9.01
CA TRP A 104 -3.28 4.76 8.72
C TRP A 104 -4.63 4.78 8.01
N ILE A 105 -5.56 5.63 8.48
CA ILE A 105 -6.90 5.77 7.89
C ILE A 105 -6.80 6.24 6.44
N MET A 106 -6.00 7.28 6.17
CA MET A 106 -5.82 7.80 4.83
C MET A 106 -5.12 6.77 3.92
N ASN A 107 -4.05 6.13 4.39
CA ASN A 107 -3.34 5.10 3.64
C ASN A 107 -4.24 3.90 3.33
N MET A 108 -5.09 3.47 4.26
CA MET A 108 -6.04 2.38 4.02
C MET A 108 -7.07 2.72 2.95
N THR A 109 -7.49 3.98 2.84
CA THR A 109 -8.45 4.42 1.82
C THR A 109 -7.82 4.65 0.45
N MET A 110 -6.52 4.98 0.39
CA MET A 110 -5.80 5.28 -0.86
C MET A 110 -5.04 4.08 -1.43
N ASN A 111 -4.53 3.19 -0.58
CA ASN A 111 -3.65 2.09 -0.97
C ASN A 111 -4.04 0.75 -0.30
N PRO A 112 -5.32 0.33 -0.40
CA PRO A 112 -5.82 -0.84 0.33
C PRO A 112 -5.13 -2.15 -0.08
N GLU A 113 -4.73 -2.31 -1.33
CA GLU A 113 -4.09 -3.55 -1.81
C GLU A 113 -2.75 -3.81 -1.11
N GLU A 114 -1.92 -2.78 -0.97
CA GLU A 114 -0.63 -2.94 -0.32
C GLU A 114 -0.78 -3.03 1.20
N MET A 115 -1.74 -2.28 1.76
CA MET A 115 -2.10 -2.36 3.17
C MET A 115 -2.45 -3.79 3.60
N ILE A 116 -3.35 -4.48 2.90
CA ILE A 116 -3.73 -5.86 3.26
C ILE A 116 -2.61 -6.87 3.04
N GLN A 117 -1.60 -6.54 2.23
CA GLN A 117 -0.44 -7.40 1.98
C GLN A 117 0.66 -7.23 3.02
N LYS A 118 0.86 -6.04 3.56
CA LYS A 118 2.04 -5.70 4.35
C LYS A 118 1.72 -5.22 5.77
N ASP A 119 0.61 -4.51 5.97
CA ASP A 119 0.24 -3.97 7.28
C ASP A 119 -0.39 -5.07 8.17
N PRO A 120 0.11 -5.28 9.40
CA PRO A 120 -0.38 -6.35 10.27
C PRO A 120 -1.83 -6.15 10.69
N ILE A 121 -2.27 -4.91 10.88
CA ILE A 121 -3.65 -4.60 11.28
C ILE A 121 -4.60 -4.81 10.12
N ALA A 122 -4.24 -4.36 8.92
CA ALA A 122 -5.05 -4.55 7.73
C ALA A 122 -5.21 -6.04 7.35
N LYS A 123 -4.17 -6.88 7.58
CA LYS A 123 -4.27 -8.34 7.44
C LYS A 123 -5.30 -8.96 8.36
N VAL A 124 -5.34 -8.54 9.62
CA VAL A 124 -6.35 -9.01 10.58
C VAL A 124 -7.74 -8.60 10.14
N LEU A 125 -7.92 -7.34 9.73
CA LEU A 125 -9.22 -6.84 9.24
C LEU A 125 -9.69 -7.57 7.98
N LEU A 126 -8.78 -7.95 7.08
CA LEU A 126 -9.11 -8.78 5.91
C LEU A 126 -9.64 -10.16 6.33
N ALA A 127 -8.99 -10.80 7.30
CA ALA A 127 -9.46 -12.08 7.83
C ALA A 127 -10.84 -11.94 8.50
N GLU A 128 -11.06 -10.90 9.29
CA GLU A 128 -12.36 -10.59 9.93
C GLU A 128 -13.46 -10.27 8.91
N ALA A 129 -13.10 -9.81 7.72
CA ALA A 129 -13.99 -9.60 6.58
C ALA A 129 -14.19 -10.88 5.73
N ASN A 130 -13.82 -12.05 6.24
CA ASN A 130 -13.88 -13.34 5.53
C ASN A 130 -13.09 -13.33 4.21
N GLY A 131 -11.97 -12.61 4.16
CA GLY A 131 -11.13 -12.50 2.98
C GLY A 131 -11.65 -11.53 1.91
N ALA A 132 -12.73 -10.79 2.17
CA ALA A 132 -13.22 -9.77 1.23
C ALA A 132 -12.30 -8.54 1.26
N PRO A 133 -11.51 -8.26 0.21
CA PRO A 133 -10.60 -7.13 0.21
C PRO A 133 -11.36 -5.81 0.04
N MET A 134 -10.82 -4.76 0.64
CA MET A 134 -11.25 -3.40 0.32
C MET A 134 -10.78 -3.03 -1.08
N ALA A 135 -11.73 -2.69 -1.96
CA ALA A 135 -11.40 -2.24 -3.30
C ALA A 135 -10.85 -0.81 -3.28
N ASN A 136 -9.84 -0.57 -4.10
CA ASN A 136 -9.29 0.78 -4.28
C ASN A 136 -10.34 1.68 -4.95
N GLN A 137 -10.64 2.79 -4.31
CA GLN A 137 -11.61 3.76 -4.81
C GLN A 137 -10.94 4.91 -5.59
N ASN A 138 -9.63 4.82 -5.82
CA ASN A 138 -8.80 5.81 -6.53
C ASN A 138 -9.00 7.23 -5.96
N LEU A 139 -8.95 7.33 -4.64
CA LEU A 139 -9.08 8.61 -3.96
C LEU A 139 -7.81 9.44 -4.09
N THR A 140 -7.96 10.74 -4.26
CA THR A 140 -6.86 11.68 -4.10
C THR A 140 -6.54 11.88 -2.61
N GLU A 141 -5.42 12.52 -2.30
CA GLU A 141 -5.05 12.84 -0.93
C GLU A 141 -6.08 13.79 -0.28
N GLU A 142 -6.59 14.75 -1.05
CA GLU A 142 -7.63 15.69 -0.60
C GLU A 142 -8.94 14.97 -0.29
N GLU A 143 -9.37 14.04 -1.15
CA GLU A 143 -10.56 13.21 -0.91
C GLU A 143 -10.40 12.31 0.32
N ALA A 144 -9.22 11.70 0.50
CA ALA A 144 -8.91 10.90 1.68
C ALA A 144 -8.87 11.77 2.95
N ARG A 145 -8.36 13.00 2.84
CA ARG A 145 -8.36 13.97 3.94
C ARG A 145 -9.78 14.42 4.30
N ALA A 146 -10.64 14.67 3.34
CA ALA A 146 -12.04 15.00 3.57
C ALA A 146 -12.79 13.85 4.26
N LEU A 147 -12.55 12.60 3.83
CA LEU A 147 -13.08 11.42 4.51
C LEU A 147 -12.61 11.33 5.97
N LEU A 148 -11.35 11.60 6.25
CA LEU A 148 -10.82 11.63 7.61
C LEU A 148 -11.56 12.67 8.47
N GLU A 149 -11.81 13.88 7.95
CA GLU A 149 -12.59 14.89 8.68
C GLU A 149 -14.02 14.43 8.96
N TYR A 150 -14.66 13.80 7.99
CA TYR A 150 -15.99 13.20 8.21
C TYR A 150 -15.95 12.13 9.32
N PHE A 151 -14.95 11.25 9.34
CA PHE A 151 -14.83 10.22 10.38
C PHE A 151 -14.56 10.81 11.77
N ARG A 152 -13.85 11.93 11.88
CA ARG A 152 -13.65 12.65 13.14
C ARG A 152 -14.95 13.11 13.79
N THR A 153 -16.03 13.26 13.02
CA THR A 153 -17.39 13.58 13.51
C THR A 153 -18.19 12.34 13.91
N LYS A 154 -17.65 11.13 13.77
CA LYS A 154 -18.36 9.86 13.99
C LYS A 154 -17.82 9.07 15.20
N ASN A 155 -17.29 9.74 16.18
CA ASN A 155 -16.82 9.12 17.44
C ASN A 155 -17.97 8.76 18.35
#